data_dc228235867cbffd4400b5a31e248932
#
_entry.id   dc228235867cbffd4400b5a31e248932
#
_cell.length_a   1.000
_cell.length_b   1.000
_cell.length_c   1.000
_cell.angle_alpha   90.00
_cell.angle_beta   90.00
_cell.angle_gamma   90.00
#
_symmetry.space_group_name_H-M   'P 1'
#
loop_
_entity.id
_entity.type
_entity.pdbx_description
1 polymer ?
#
loop_
_entity_poly.entity_id
_entity_poly.type
_entity_poly.pdbx_seq_one_letter_code
_entity_poly.pdbx_strand_id
1 'polypeptide(L)'
;LHVRDVLPDLIQCALMHVQFETIHPFLDGNGRIGRLLITFFLMERQRLAQPLLYLSAFIDAHKSDYYDLLQRVRTHGDWGAWLRYFLQGVTETATAAGQQARELHRLREHYRAQLRDKPNALALVDELFVNPYMTIGRAAQVLEKTHPTAKAAITVLEQNRIVRELSGRQ
;
A
#
# COMPACT_ATOMS: atom_id res chain seq x y z
N LEU A 1 -5.22 23.48 11.79
CA LEU A 1 -5.14 22.60 10.59
C LEU A 1 -5.56 23.29 9.28
N HIS A 2 -6.27 24.41 9.33
CA HIS A 2 -6.78 25.10 8.15
C HIS A 2 -5.88 26.23 7.62
N VAL A 3 -4.77 26.55 8.30
CA VAL A 3 -3.79 27.52 7.83
C VAL A 3 -2.82 26.81 6.92
N ARG A 4 -3.09 26.85 5.60
CA ARG A 4 -2.39 26.07 4.58
C ARG A 4 -0.94 26.53 4.32
N ASP A 5 -0.57 27.76 4.66
CA ASP A 5 0.61 28.42 4.07
C ASP A 5 1.78 28.67 5.03
N VAL A 6 1.73 28.18 6.26
CA VAL A 6 2.77 28.49 7.26
C VAL A 6 3.84 27.40 7.40
N LEU A 7 3.46 26.12 7.19
CA LEU A 7 4.38 24.97 7.34
C LEU A 7 4.20 23.97 6.19
N PRO A 8 5.27 23.28 5.76
CA PRO A 8 5.17 22.17 4.81
C PRO A 8 4.18 21.10 5.28
N ASP A 9 3.45 20.49 4.35
CA ASP A 9 2.39 19.53 4.64
C ASP A 9 2.87 18.34 5.51
N LEU A 10 4.08 17.82 5.26
CA LEU A 10 4.63 16.72 6.07
C LEU A 10 4.92 17.14 7.51
N ILE A 11 5.33 18.39 7.72
CA ILE A 11 5.51 18.94 9.07
C ILE A 11 4.17 19.10 9.78
N GLN A 12 3.16 19.66 9.08
CA GLN A 12 1.81 19.77 9.64
C GLN A 12 1.25 18.37 9.99
N CYS A 13 1.46 17.37 9.14
CA CYS A 13 1.05 16.00 9.36
C CYS A 13 1.70 15.39 10.61
N ALA A 14 3.01 15.59 10.79
CA ALA A 14 3.75 15.13 11.96
C ALA A 14 3.25 15.76 13.26
N LEU A 15 2.96 17.08 13.24
CA LEU A 15 2.42 17.82 14.39
C LEU A 15 0.99 17.37 14.71
N MET A 16 0.14 17.21 13.71
CA MET A 16 -1.23 16.69 13.85
C MET A 16 -1.23 15.31 14.51
N HIS A 17 -0.34 14.43 14.09
CA HIS A 17 -0.26 13.08 14.65
C HIS A 17 0.10 13.10 16.15
N VAL A 18 1.12 13.86 16.56
CA VAL A 18 1.46 14.01 18.00
C VAL A 18 0.29 14.59 18.78
N GLN A 19 -0.37 15.60 18.23
CA GLN A 19 -1.52 16.23 18.88
C GLN A 19 -2.65 15.22 19.10
N PHE A 20 -2.96 14.42 18.08
CA PHE A 20 -3.98 13.37 18.16
C PHE A 20 -3.61 12.31 19.23
N GLU A 21 -2.37 11.80 19.21
CA GLU A 21 -1.89 10.81 20.18
C GLU A 21 -1.82 11.40 21.61
N THR A 22 -1.67 12.71 21.74
CA THR A 22 -1.69 13.40 23.04
C THR A 22 -3.09 13.57 23.60
N ILE A 23 -4.06 13.95 22.76
CA ILE A 23 -5.48 14.08 23.15
C ILE A 23 -6.06 12.70 23.48
N HIS A 24 -5.69 11.69 22.74
CA HIS A 24 -6.08 10.28 22.94
C HIS A 24 -7.60 10.10 23.10
N PRO A 25 -8.44 10.53 22.14
CA PRO A 25 -9.87 10.77 22.39
C PRO A 25 -10.71 9.51 22.54
N PHE A 26 -10.20 8.32 22.18
CA PHE A 26 -10.96 7.09 22.22
C PHE A 26 -10.49 6.16 23.35
N LEU A 27 -11.37 5.29 23.83
CA LEU A 27 -11.02 4.28 24.84
C LEU A 27 -10.05 3.23 24.31
N ASP A 28 -10.14 2.88 23.00
CA ASP A 28 -9.22 1.95 22.29
C ASP A 28 -9.09 2.38 20.83
N GLY A 29 -8.00 1.94 20.18
CA GLY A 29 -7.76 2.14 18.76
C GLY A 29 -7.15 3.47 18.36
N ASN A 30 -6.78 4.34 19.31
CA ASN A 30 -6.19 5.66 19.00
C ASN A 30 -5.00 5.56 18.06
N GLY A 31 -4.03 4.67 18.34
CA GLY A 31 -2.86 4.52 17.49
C GLY A 31 -3.21 4.07 16.04
N ARG A 32 -4.23 3.24 15.86
CA ARG A 32 -4.72 2.85 14.52
C ARG A 32 -5.35 4.04 13.80
N ILE A 33 -6.20 4.79 14.50
CA ILE A 33 -6.86 5.98 13.95
C ILE A 33 -5.82 7.08 13.69
N GLY A 34 -4.89 7.32 14.60
CA GLY A 34 -3.81 8.29 14.44
C GLY A 34 -2.97 8.04 13.19
N ARG A 35 -2.61 6.77 12.93
CA ARG A 35 -1.90 6.39 11.70
C ARG A 35 -2.76 6.52 10.44
N LEU A 36 -4.05 6.22 10.53
CA LEU A 36 -4.98 6.41 9.42
C LEU A 36 -5.16 7.89 9.07
N LEU A 37 -5.20 8.76 10.07
CA LEU A 37 -5.27 10.21 9.88
C LEU A 37 -4.07 10.77 9.11
N ILE A 38 -2.87 10.18 9.25
CA ILE A 38 -1.70 10.55 8.44
C ILE A 38 -2.02 10.38 6.95
N THR A 39 -2.53 9.21 6.58
CA THR A 39 -2.89 8.89 5.19
C THR A 39 -3.98 9.84 4.66
N PHE A 40 -5.04 10.05 5.42
CA PHE A 40 -6.13 10.95 5.03
C PHE A 40 -5.69 12.40 4.90
N PHE A 41 -4.85 12.88 5.82
CA PHE A 41 -4.27 14.22 5.73
C PHE A 41 -3.47 14.42 4.44
N LEU A 42 -2.61 13.46 4.10
CA LEU A 42 -1.80 13.54 2.89
C LEU A 42 -2.63 13.40 1.60
N MET A 43 -3.72 12.64 1.64
CA MET A 43 -4.69 12.57 0.52
C MET A 43 -5.47 13.88 0.38
N GLU A 44 -5.96 14.47 1.47
CA GLU A 44 -6.64 15.78 1.46
C GLU A 44 -5.73 16.87 0.89
N ARG A 45 -4.44 16.82 1.23
CA ARG A 45 -3.42 17.74 0.70
C ARG A 45 -2.95 17.39 -0.71
N GLN A 46 -3.54 16.38 -1.36
CA GLN A 46 -3.16 15.92 -2.70
C GLN A 46 -1.68 15.48 -2.82
N ARG A 47 -1.07 15.06 -1.70
CA ARG A 47 0.29 14.49 -1.68
C ARG A 47 0.28 12.98 -1.94
N LEU A 48 -0.87 12.34 -1.76
CA LEU A 48 -1.13 10.95 -2.11
C LEU A 48 -2.39 10.86 -2.97
N ALA A 49 -2.27 10.27 -4.15
CA ALA A 49 -3.43 9.98 -5.01
C ALA A 49 -4.21 8.75 -4.50
N GLN A 50 -3.53 7.83 -3.82
CA GLN A 50 -4.08 6.59 -3.27
C GLN A 50 -3.47 6.33 -1.88
N PRO A 51 -4.14 5.58 -0.97
CA PRO A 51 -3.67 5.33 0.39
C PRO A 51 -2.51 4.32 0.44
N LEU A 52 -1.44 4.56 -0.32
CA LEU A 52 -0.32 3.63 -0.48
C LEU A 52 0.84 3.88 0.49
N LEU A 53 0.80 4.92 1.33
CA LEU A 53 1.81 5.19 2.35
C LEU A 53 1.47 4.42 3.64
N TYR A 54 2.05 3.24 3.80
CA TYR A 54 1.81 2.39 4.96
C TYR A 54 2.85 2.61 6.07
N LEU A 55 2.79 3.79 6.71
CA LEU A 55 3.73 4.19 7.76
C LEU A 55 3.68 3.28 9.01
N SER A 56 2.60 2.52 9.18
CA SER A 56 2.45 1.58 10.31
C SER A 56 3.59 0.54 10.35
N ALA A 57 4.06 0.05 9.21
CA ALA A 57 5.16 -0.93 9.17
C ALA A 57 6.47 -0.34 9.74
N PHE A 58 6.77 0.92 9.41
CA PHE A 58 7.93 1.62 9.96
C PHE A 58 7.78 1.84 11.47
N ILE A 59 6.62 2.33 11.93
CA ILE A 59 6.34 2.57 13.34
C ILE A 59 6.42 1.26 14.15
N ASP A 60 5.88 0.16 13.63
CA ASP A 60 5.92 -1.14 14.31
C ASP A 60 7.35 -1.69 14.42
N ALA A 61 8.18 -1.47 13.40
CA ALA A 61 9.60 -1.83 13.43
C ALA A 61 10.44 -0.97 14.42
N HIS A 62 10.02 0.28 14.68
CA HIS A 62 10.71 1.24 15.55
C HIS A 62 9.81 1.67 16.72
N LYS A 63 9.09 0.72 17.30
CA LYS A 63 8.01 0.99 18.27
C LYS A 63 8.48 1.65 19.54
N SER A 64 9.64 1.26 20.08
CA SER A 64 10.22 1.88 21.28
C SER A 64 10.53 3.34 21.03
N ASP A 65 11.24 3.66 19.95
CA ASP A 65 11.63 5.01 19.59
C ASP A 65 10.40 5.91 19.37
N TYR A 66 9.36 5.35 18.77
CA TYR A 66 8.09 6.05 18.57
C TYR A 66 7.47 6.53 19.88
N TYR A 67 7.33 5.66 20.88
CA TYR A 67 6.74 6.03 22.16
C TYR A 67 7.65 6.98 22.97
N ASP A 68 8.95 6.74 22.95
CA ASP A 68 9.93 7.60 23.63
C ASP A 68 9.91 9.01 23.05
N LEU A 69 9.85 9.14 21.72
CA LEU A 69 9.79 10.44 21.05
C LEU A 69 8.48 11.18 21.30
N LEU A 70 7.33 10.50 21.30
CA LEU A 70 6.07 11.10 21.69
C LEU A 70 6.13 11.63 23.13
N GLN A 71 6.72 10.85 24.05
CA GLN A 71 6.90 11.27 25.43
C GLN A 71 7.86 12.46 25.57
N ARG A 72 8.99 12.45 24.84
CA ARG A 72 9.96 13.58 24.82
C ARG A 72 9.35 14.87 24.28
N VAL A 73 8.48 14.79 23.28
CA VAL A 73 7.72 15.97 22.83
C VAL A 73 6.86 16.53 23.95
N ARG A 74 6.15 15.67 24.69
CA ARG A 74 5.24 16.08 25.78
C ARG A 74 6.00 16.69 26.98
N THR A 75 7.14 16.11 27.35
CA THR A 75 7.87 16.46 28.58
C THR A 75 8.97 17.51 28.37
N HIS A 76 9.59 17.54 27.20
CA HIS A 76 10.77 18.38 26.92
C HIS A 76 10.60 19.27 25.68
N GLY A 77 9.50 19.13 24.90
CA GLY A 77 9.33 19.90 23.67
C GLY A 77 10.31 19.50 22.56
N ASP A 78 10.81 18.25 22.55
CA ASP A 78 11.82 17.78 21.59
C ASP A 78 11.20 17.49 20.21
N TRP A 79 10.65 18.52 19.60
CA TRP A 79 10.05 18.46 18.27
C TRP A 79 11.06 18.07 17.18
N GLY A 80 12.32 18.47 17.33
CA GLY A 80 13.35 18.21 16.33
C GLY A 80 13.63 16.72 16.15
N ALA A 81 13.70 15.95 17.22
CA ALA A 81 13.91 14.51 17.18
C ALA A 81 12.68 13.80 16.60
N TRP A 82 11.47 14.19 17.02
CA TRP A 82 10.22 13.67 16.47
C TRP A 82 10.09 13.91 14.97
N LEU A 83 10.31 15.14 14.52
CA LEU A 83 10.20 15.46 13.08
C LEU A 83 11.20 14.65 12.22
N ARG A 84 12.44 14.48 12.70
CA ARG A 84 13.41 13.62 11.99
C ARG A 84 12.91 12.18 11.88
N TYR A 85 12.43 11.59 12.96
CA TYR A 85 11.87 10.25 12.99
C TYR A 85 10.70 10.09 12.00
N PHE A 86 9.75 11.02 12.07
CA PHE A 86 8.57 11.01 11.21
C PHE A 86 8.93 11.12 9.71
N LEU A 87 9.80 12.07 9.36
CA LEU A 87 10.25 12.28 7.99
C LEU A 87 11.09 11.11 7.45
N GLN A 88 11.90 10.50 8.30
CA GLN A 88 12.61 9.27 7.97
C GLN A 88 11.63 8.15 7.64
N GLY A 89 10.63 7.91 8.50
CA GLY A 89 9.60 6.91 8.27
C GLY A 89 8.83 7.13 6.97
N VAL A 90 8.46 8.38 6.67
CA VAL A 90 7.83 8.73 5.38
C VAL A 90 8.75 8.43 4.22
N THR A 91 10.03 8.79 4.31
CA THR A 91 11.02 8.59 3.24
C THR A 91 11.25 7.10 2.96
N GLU A 92 11.47 6.30 3.99
CA GLU A 92 11.69 4.85 3.85
C GLU A 92 10.46 4.15 3.27
N THR A 93 9.29 4.47 3.82
CA THR A 93 8.02 3.85 3.38
C THR A 93 7.68 4.24 1.94
N ALA A 94 7.84 5.51 1.57
CA ALA A 94 7.57 5.98 0.21
C ALA A 94 8.56 5.38 -0.80
N THR A 95 9.84 5.25 -0.42
CA THR A 95 10.87 4.61 -1.24
C THR A 95 10.55 3.14 -1.49
N ALA A 96 10.21 2.40 -0.43
CA ALA A 96 9.82 0.98 -0.53
C ALA A 96 8.58 0.79 -1.40
N ALA A 97 7.53 1.60 -1.20
CA ALA A 97 6.31 1.55 -2.01
C ALA A 97 6.61 1.84 -3.50
N GLY A 98 7.46 2.83 -3.79
CA GLY A 98 7.89 3.15 -5.15
C GLY A 98 8.71 2.04 -5.80
N GLN A 99 9.56 1.35 -5.05
CA GLN A 99 10.31 0.19 -5.53
C GLN A 99 9.36 -0.97 -5.86
N GLN A 100 8.47 -1.31 -4.94
CA GLN A 100 7.47 -2.38 -5.14
C GLN A 100 6.57 -2.11 -6.36
N ALA A 101 6.11 -0.87 -6.55
CA ALA A 101 5.32 -0.50 -7.72
C ALA A 101 6.10 -0.70 -9.04
N ARG A 102 7.38 -0.32 -9.07
CA ARG A 102 8.24 -0.57 -10.24
C ARG A 102 8.48 -2.04 -10.52
N GLU A 103 8.67 -2.85 -9.48
CA GLU A 103 8.84 -4.31 -9.61
C GLU A 103 7.57 -4.97 -10.16
N LEU A 104 6.39 -4.62 -9.63
CA LEU A 104 5.11 -5.10 -10.13
C LEU A 104 4.88 -4.70 -11.59
N HIS A 105 5.21 -3.46 -11.94
CA HIS A 105 5.12 -3.01 -13.34
C HIS A 105 6.04 -3.81 -14.27
N ARG A 106 7.30 -4.02 -13.88
CA ARG A 106 8.26 -4.83 -14.66
C ARG A 106 7.78 -6.27 -14.82
N LEU A 107 7.24 -6.86 -13.75
CA LEU A 107 6.71 -8.21 -13.76
C LEU A 107 5.51 -8.31 -14.72
N ARG A 108 4.60 -7.35 -14.68
CA ARG A 108 3.46 -7.27 -15.60
C ARG A 108 3.93 -7.21 -17.05
N GLU A 109 4.85 -6.32 -17.39
CA GLU A 109 5.36 -6.19 -18.75
C GLU A 109 6.14 -7.46 -19.19
N HIS A 110 6.86 -8.10 -18.28
CA HIS A 110 7.50 -9.39 -18.56
C HIS A 110 6.49 -10.46 -18.94
N TYR A 111 5.39 -10.62 -18.19
CA TYR A 111 4.35 -11.60 -18.49
C TYR A 111 3.61 -11.25 -19.78
N ARG A 112 3.37 -9.98 -20.05
CA ARG A 112 2.75 -9.55 -21.32
C ARG A 112 3.62 -9.88 -22.52
N ALA A 113 4.92 -9.71 -22.42
CA ALA A 113 5.87 -10.10 -23.46
C ALA A 113 5.91 -11.62 -23.69
N GLN A 114 5.93 -12.40 -22.59
CA GLN A 114 5.96 -13.86 -22.62
C GLN A 114 4.71 -14.47 -23.26
N LEU A 115 3.56 -13.82 -23.12
CA LEU A 115 2.26 -14.30 -23.58
C LEU A 115 1.77 -13.63 -24.86
N ARG A 116 2.64 -12.94 -25.59
CA ARG A 116 2.27 -12.14 -26.77
C ARG A 116 1.47 -12.93 -27.80
N ASP A 117 1.79 -14.21 -27.98
CA ASP A 117 1.14 -15.09 -28.95
C ASP A 117 -0.05 -15.87 -28.37
N LYS A 118 -0.49 -15.55 -27.16
CA LYS A 118 -1.53 -16.28 -26.42
C LYS A 118 -2.60 -15.29 -25.91
N PRO A 119 -3.47 -14.76 -26.80
CA PRO A 119 -4.31 -13.60 -26.52
C PRO A 119 -5.25 -13.79 -25.33
N ASN A 120 -5.84 -14.97 -25.13
CA ASN A 120 -6.71 -15.22 -23.98
C ASN A 120 -5.94 -15.23 -22.64
N ALA A 121 -4.75 -15.84 -22.61
CA ALA A 121 -3.91 -15.82 -21.40
C ALA A 121 -3.36 -14.42 -21.13
N LEU A 122 -2.96 -13.70 -22.18
CA LEU A 122 -2.50 -12.30 -22.09
C LEU A 122 -3.58 -11.39 -21.50
N ALA A 123 -4.83 -11.52 -21.90
CA ALA A 123 -5.94 -10.73 -21.38
C ALA A 123 -6.20 -10.96 -19.88
N LEU A 124 -5.85 -12.13 -19.35
CA LEU A 124 -5.97 -12.43 -17.93
C LEU A 124 -4.82 -11.86 -17.08
N VAL A 125 -3.68 -11.49 -17.67
CA VAL A 125 -2.53 -10.95 -16.92
C VAL A 125 -2.91 -9.69 -16.19
N ASP A 126 -3.57 -8.75 -16.84
CA ASP A 126 -3.93 -7.47 -16.22
C ASP A 126 -4.88 -7.65 -15.03
N GLU A 127 -5.80 -8.60 -15.12
CA GLU A 127 -6.71 -8.94 -14.01
C GLU A 127 -5.95 -9.53 -12.81
N LEU A 128 -4.89 -10.32 -13.03
CA LEU A 128 -4.06 -10.87 -11.94
C LEU A 128 -3.33 -9.79 -11.14
N PHE A 129 -3.05 -8.63 -11.73
CA PHE A 129 -2.47 -7.48 -11.01
C PHE A 129 -3.50 -6.66 -10.24
N VAL A 130 -4.80 -6.85 -10.51
CA VAL A 130 -5.91 -6.32 -9.70
C VAL A 130 -6.26 -7.29 -8.58
N ASN A 131 -6.39 -8.58 -8.91
CA ASN A 131 -6.65 -9.65 -7.95
C ASN A 131 -5.80 -10.89 -8.31
N PRO A 132 -4.82 -11.26 -7.47
CA PRO A 132 -3.93 -12.40 -7.74
C PRO A 132 -4.64 -13.77 -7.67
N TYR A 133 -5.89 -13.81 -7.23
CA TYR A 133 -6.70 -15.03 -7.19
C TYR A 133 -7.65 -15.07 -8.38
N MET A 134 -7.53 -16.12 -9.19
CA MET A 134 -8.34 -16.33 -10.39
C MET A 134 -9.10 -17.65 -10.31
N THR A 135 -10.41 -17.59 -10.47
CA THR A 135 -11.25 -18.79 -10.68
C THR A 135 -11.57 -18.93 -12.17
N ILE A 136 -11.91 -20.16 -12.62
CA ILE A 136 -12.36 -20.41 -14.01
C ILE A 136 -13.57 -19.53 -14.36
N GLY A 137 -14.51 -19.38 -13.42
CA GLY A 137 -15.69 -18.53 -13.59
C GLY A 137 -15.30 -17.05 -13.80
N ARG A 138 -14.37 -16.51 -12.99
CA ARG A 138 -13.89 -15.14 -13.17
C ARG A 138 -13.16 -14.96 -14.49
N ALA A 139 -12.30 -15.90 -14.86
CA ALA A 139 -11.60 -15.87 -16.14
C ALA A 139 -12.57 -15.90 -17.33
N ALA A 140 -13.66 -16.71 -17.26
CA ALA A 140 -14.69 -16.74 -18.30
C ALA A 140 -15.41 -15.38 -18.44
N GLN A 141 -15.71 -14.70 -17.31
CA GLN A 141 -16.29 -13.37 -17.31
C GLN A 141 -15.34 -12.32 -17.92
N VAL A 142 -14.07 -12.31 -17.50
CA VAL A 142 -13.05 -11.34 -17.99
C VAL A 142 -12.82 -11.52 -19.49
N LEU A 143 -12.80 -12.77 -19.97
CA LEU A 143 -12.58 -13.09 -21.38
C LEU A 143 -13.85 -12.95 -22.23
N GLU A 144 -15.02 -12.88 -21.61
CA GLU A 144 -16.33 -13.01 -22.31
C GLU A 144 -16.41 -14.29 -23.16
N LYS A 145 -15.90 -15.40 -22.60
CA LYS A 145 -15.78 -16.70 -23.26
C LYS A 145 -16.36 -17.82 -22.40
N THR A 146 -16.44 -19.01 -22.99
CA THR A 146 -16.92 -20.21 -22.30
C THR A 146 -15.94 -20.71 -21.24
N HIS A 147 -16.43 -21.46 -20.25
CA HIS A 147 -15.59 -22.08 -19.21
C HIS A 147 -14.45 -22.95 -19.76
N PRO A 148 -14.64 -23.79 -20.80
CA PRO A 148 -13.54 -24.53 -21.41
C PRO A 148 -12.43 -23.61 -21.96
N THR A 149 -12.80 -22.52 -22.63
CA THR A 149 -11.83 -21.55 -23.16
C THR A 149 -11.07 -20.84 -22.02
N ALA A 150 -11.77 -20.46 -20.95
CA ALA A 150 -11.16 -19.85 -19.77
C ALA A 150 -10.21 -20.84 -19.06
N LYS A 151 -10.61 -22.09 -18.89
CA LYS A 151 -9.75 -23.15 -18.34
C LYS A 151 -8.48 -23.32 -19.15
N ALA A 152 -8.60 -23.38 -20.48
CA ALA A 152 -7.43 -23.47 -21.36
C ALA A 152 -6.49 -22.28 -21.21
N ALA A 153 -7.02 -21.05 -21.06
CA ALA A 153 -6.20 -19.86 -20.82
C ALA A 153 -5.48 -19.92 -19.46
N ILE A 154 -6.13 -20.36 -18.38
CA ILE A 154 -5.51 -20.58 -17.07
C ILE A 154 -4.41 -21.65 -17.16
N THR A 155 -4.65 -22.77 -17.85
CA THR A 155 -3.64 -23.81 -18.07
C THR A 155 -2.38 -23.25 -18.77
N VAL A 156 -2.56 -22.33 -19.72
CA VAL A 156 -1.41 -21.62 -20.33
C VAL A 156 -0.65 -20.79 -19.30
N LEU A 157 -1.33 -20.08 -18.40
CA LEU A 157 -0.68 -19.32 -17.32
C LEU A 157 0.09 -20.24 -16.35
N GLU A 158 -0.46 -21.42 -16.03
CA GLU A 158 0.20 -22.43 -15.20
C GLU A 158 1.45 -23.00 -15.87
N GLN A 159 1.36 -23.38 -17.16
CA GLN A 159 2.50 -23.88 -17.93
C GLN A 159 3.65 -22.86 -18.01
N ASN A 160 3.32 -21.56 -18.02
CA ASN A 160 4.28 -20.48 -18.00
C ASN A 160 4.68 -20.05 -16.58
N ARG A 161 4.25 -20.77 -15.53
CA ARG A 161 4.57 -20.53 -14.10
C ARG A 161 4.15 -19.16 -13.60
N ILE A 162 3.14 -18.56 -14.21
CA ILE A 162 2.57 -17.26 -13.81
C ILE A 162 1.59 -17.44 -12.66
N VAL A 163 0.81 -18.53 -12.70
CA VAL A 163 -0.11 -18.93 -11.62
C VAL A 163 0.16 -20.38 -11.20
N ARG A 164 -0.37 -20.77 -10.06
CA ARG A 164 -0.40 -22.15 -9.58
C ARG A 164 -1.74 -22.46 -8.96
N GLU A 165 -2.19 -23.68 -9.02
CA GLU A 165 -3.36 -24.14 -8.30
C GLU A 165 -3.09 -24.13 -6.78
N LEU A 166 -4.01 -23.55 -6.00
CA LEU A 166 -3.90 -23.44 -4.54
C LEU A 166 -4.75 -24.48 -3.80
N SER A 167 -5.83 -24.94 -4.41
CA SER A 167 -6.75 -25.90 -3.81
C SER A 167 -7.06 -26.98 -4.80
N GLY A 168 -6.65 -28.21 -4.59
CA GLY A 168 -7.04 -29.37 -5.43
C GLY A 168 -8.55 -29.68 -5.43
N ARG A 169 -9.41 -28.66 -5.17
CA ARG A 169 -10.87 -28.73 -5.30
C ARG A 169 -11.29 -27.85 -6.47
N GLN A 170 -11.91 -28.50 -7.44
CA GLN A 170 -12.59 -27.85 -8.56
C GLN A 170 -13.83 -27.09 -8.09
#